data_d50d24ac435d70de57850f9732bd7749
#
_entry.id   d50d24ac435d70de57850f9732bd7749
#
_cell.length_a   1.000
_cell.length_b   1.000
_cell.length_c   1.000
_cell.angle_alpha   90.00
_cell.angle_beta   90.00
_cell.angle_gamma   90.00
#
_symmetry.space_group_name_H-M   'P 1'
#
loop_
_entity.id
_entity.type
_entity.pdbx_description
1 polymer ?
#
loop_
_entity_poly.entity_id
_entity_poly.type
_entity_poly.pdbx_seq_one_letter_code
_entity_poly.pdbx_strand_id
1 'polypeptide(L)'
;MLSKIAGFEVRYQLFSPTFIAVFAIFFFLVFGGVTIDNIQIGGGGSTNINSPNALTINVMIFSLFGGFIPAAFLSSGILRDRSFKTEELFFSRPIRETEFVLGRFAGGFIATALCFASVPLAFLIGSQMPWLDQELIGPTNLSWFAYIY
;
A
#
# COMPACT_ATOMS: atom_id res chain seq x y z
N MET A 1 -9.28 -24.60 -1.81
CA MET A 1 -9.09 -23.89 -3.09
C MET A 1 -8.87 -22.39 -2.91
N LEU A 2 -9.45 -21.77 -1.91
CA LEU A 2 -9.37 -20.34 -1.59
C LEU A 2 -7.93 -19.79 -1.60
N SER A 3 -6.97 -20.42 -0.92
CA SER A 3 -5.57 -19.96 -0.86
C SER A 3 -4.86 -19.92 -2.22
N LYS A 4 -5.20 -20.84 -3.12
CA LYS A 4 -4.63 -20.85 -4.48
C LYS A 4 -5.18 -19.70 -5.32
N ILE A 5 -6.46 -19.39 -5.17
CA ILE A 5 -7.12 -18.27 -5.86
C ILE A 5 -6.56 -16.94 -5.32
N ALA A 6 -6.48 -16.80 -3.99
CA ALA A 6 -5.91 -15.60 -3.37
C ALA A 6 -4.44 -15.41 -3.78
N GLY A 7 -3.62 -16.46 -3.75
CA GLY A 7 -2.21 -16.38 -4.15
C GLY A 7 -2.02 -16.02 -5.63
N PHE A 8 -2.87 -16.53 -6.50
CA PHE A 8 -2.88 -16.15 -7.92
C PHE A 8 -3.23 -14.67 -8.08
N GLU A 9 -4.27 -14.19 -7.38
CA GLU A 9 -4.72 -12.81 -7.44
C GLU A 9 -3.64 -11.85 -6.91
N VAL A 10 -3.03 -12.16 -5.76
CA VAL A 10 -1.91 -11.38 -5.21
C VAL A 10 -0.77 -11.28 -6.22
N ARG A 11 -0.34 -12.41 -6.77
CA ARG A 11 0.76 -12.43 -7.75
C ARG A 11 0.42 -11.61 -8.99
N TYR A 12 -0.80 -11.73 -9.48
CA TYR A 12 -1.24 -10.97 -10.63
C TYR A 12 -1.27 -9.46 -10.35
N GLN A 13 -1.82 -9.07 -9.20
CA GLN A 13 -1.90 -7.65 -8.80
C GLN A 13 -0.52 -7.03 -8.62
N LEU A 14 0.42 -7.73 -7.97
CA LEU A 14 1.78 -7.24 -7.75
C LEU A 14 2.53 -6.91 -9.04
N PHE A 15 2.27 -7.68 -10.12
CA PHE A 15 2.87 -7.43 -11.43
C PHE A 15 2.00 -6.52 -12.32
N SER A 16 0.87 -6.03 -11.83
CA SER A 16 0.03 -5.13 -12.59
C SER A 16 0.64 -3.72 -12.67
N PRO A 17 0.54 -3.04 -13.81
CA PRO A 17 1.04 -1.67 -13.93
C PRO A 17 0.31 -0.72 -12.97
N THR A 18 -0.94 -1.00 -12.63
CA THR A 18 -1.72 -0.22 -11.67
C THR A 18 -1.10 -0.30 -10.26
N PHE A 19 -0.71 -1.50 -9.81
CA PHE A 19 -0.06 -1.68 -8.51
C PHE A 19 1.26 -0.92 -8.46
N ILE A 20 2.11 -1.08 -9.49
CA ILE A 20 3.41 -0.42 -9.56
C ILE A 20 3.25 1.10 -9.54
N ALA A 21 2.28 1.63 -10.31
CA ALA A 21 2.02 3.06 -10.36
C ALA A 21 1.56 3.61 -9.00
N VAL A 22 0.58 2.99 -8.35
CA VAL A 22 0.07 3.44 -7.04
C VAL A 22 1.15 3.31 -5.96
N PHE A 23 1.88 2.19 -5.94
CA PHE A 23 3.00 1.99 -5.02
C PHE A 23 4.08 3.07 -5.19
N ALA A 24 4.47 3.36 -6.44
CA ALA A 24 5.45 4.38 -6.74
C ALA A 24 4.96 5.79 -6.36
N ILE A 25 3.70 6.12 -6.68
CA ILE A 25 3.11 7.42 -6.31
C ILE A 25 3.15 7.61 -4.78
N PHE A 26 2.69 6.62 -4.01
CA PHE A 26 2.70 6.72 -2.55
C PHE A 26 4.12 6.79 -2.00
N PHE A 27 5.01 5.95 -2.52
CA PHE A 27 6.41 5.98 -2.12
C PHE A 27 7.04 7.35 -2.35
N PHE A 28 6.95 7.90 -3.55
CA PHE A 28 7.58 9.17 -3.88
C PHE A 28 6.92 10.39 -3.21
N LEU A 29 5.61 10.36 -2.98
CA LEU A 29 4.93 11.43 -2.24
C LEU A 29 5.40 11.48 -0.78
N VAL A 30 5.48 10.33 -0.11
CA VAL A 30 5.96 10.29 1.28
C VAL A 30 7.45 10.58 1.34
N PHE A 31 8.24 9.98 0.44
CA PHE A 31 9.68 10.24 0.36
C PHE A 31 9.97 11.73 0.14
N GLY A 32 9.27 12.38 -0.79
CA GLY A 32 9.37 13.82 -1.03
C GLY A 32 8.93 14.64 0.18
N GLY A 33 7.83 14.25 0.83
CA GLY A 33 7.35 14.94 2.05
C GLY A 33 8.28 14.83 3.25
N VAL A 34 9.17 13.82 3.27
CA VAL A 34 10.18 13.65 4.32
C VAL A 34 11.50 14.33 3.95
N THR A 35 11.86 14.33 2.67
CA THR A 35 13.19 14.76 2.21
C THR A 35 13.26 16.21 1.72
N ILE A 36 12.12 16.85 1.50
CA ILE A 36 12.06 18.26 1.05
C ILE A 36 11.82 19.17 2.25
N ASP A 37 12.78 20.01 2.60
CA ASP A 37 12.74 20.87 3.79
C ASP A 37 11.52 21.79 3.86
N ASN A 38 10.98 22.20 2.73
CA ASN A 38 9.80 23.07 2.65
C ASN A 38 8.46 22.33 2.80
N ILE A 39 8.46 20.99 2.82
CA ILE A 39 7.25 20.17 2.90
C ILE A 39 7.38 19.23 4.10
N GLN A 40 7.15 19.78 5.29
CA GLN A 40 7.20 18.97 6.52
C GLN A 40 5.79 18.53 6.90
N ILE A 41 5.39 17.33 6.47
CA ILE A 41 4.10 16.74 6.81
C ILE A 41 4.20 16.10 8.20
N GLY A 42 3.61 16.76 9.19
CA GLY A 42 3.54 16.25 10.57
C GLY A 42 4.81 16.44 11.42
N GLY A 43 5.90 16.91 10.82
CA GLY A 43 7.09 17.40 11.51
C GLY A 43 7.12 18.93 11.44
N GLY A 44 7.89 19.56 12.30
CA GLY A 44 8.11 21.03 12.30
C GLY A 44 8.14 21.62 13.70
N GLY A 45 8.80 22.76 13.82
CA GLY A 45 9.06 23.39 15.11
C GLY A 45 9.99 22.54 15.98
N SER A 46 9.53 22.07 17.14
CA SER A 46 10.29 21.21 18.06
C SER A 46 10.09 19.71 17.81
N THR A 47 9.37 19.31 16.75
CA THR A 47 9.03 17.92 16.49
C THR A 47 9.92 17.36 15.38
N ASN A 48 10.63 16.29 15.66
CA ASN A 48 11.49 15.63 14.67
C ASN A 48 10.69 15.13 13.45
N ILE A 49 11.30 15.23 12.28
CA ILE A 49 10.70 14.81 10.99
C ILE A 49 10.35 13.31 11.01
N ASN A 50 11.17 12.49 11.68
CA ASN A 50 10.95 11.05 11.84
C ASN A 50 10.22 10.66 13.14
N SER A 51 9.47 11.59 13.74
CA SER A 51 8.72 11.30 14.95
C SER A 51 7.52 10.36 14.69
N PRO A 52 7.03 9.64 15.72
CA PRO A 52 5.80 8.86 15.63
C PRO A 52 4.60 9.69 15.19
N ASN A 53 4.56 10.96 15.57
CA ASN A 53 3.51 11.88 15.17
C ASN A 53 3.52 12.15 13.66
N ALA A 54 4.70 12.42 13.08
CA ALA A 54 4.84 12.62 11.65
C ALA A 54 4.46 11.37 10.87
N LEU A 55 4.88 10.17 11.33
CA LEU A 55 4.50 8.91 10.73
C LEU A 55 2.98 8.70 10.79
N THR A 56 2.36 8.93 11.95
CA THR A 56 0.91 8.79 12.13
C THR A 56 0.12 9.69 11.19
N ILE A 57 0.53 10.95 11.05
CA ILE A 57 -0.13 11.91 10.17
C ILE A 57 -0.01 11.46 8.71
N ASN A 58 1.17 11.02 8.28
CA ASN A 58 1.35 10.48 6.93
C ASN A 58 0.44 9.28 6.68
N VAL A 59 0.43 8.29 7.59
CA VAL A 59 -0.45 7.12 7.49
C VAL A 59 -1.92 7.53 7.44
N MET A 60 -2.35 8.49 8.26
CA MET A 60 -3.73 9.01 8.25
C MET A 60 -4.10 9.65 6.91
N ILE A 61 -3.24 10.48 6.34
CA ILE A 61 -3.49 11.12 5.05
C ILE A 61 -3.66 10.07 3.95
N PHE A 62 -2.75 9.08 3.91
CA PHE A 62 -2.82 8.03 2.89
C PHE A 62 -3.95 7.04 3.13
N SER A 63 -4.41 6.86 4.37
CA SER A 63 -5.56 6.01 4.69
C SER A 63 -6.88 6.54 4.10
N LEU A 64 -6.97 7.84 3.81
CA LEU A 64 -8.12 8.41 3.09
C LEU A 64 -8.28 7.80 1.69
N PHE A 65 -7.18 7.36 1.09
CA PHE A 65 -7.20 6.65 -0.20
C PHE A 65 -7.46 5.15 -0.04
N GLY A 66 -7.49 4.67 1.22
CA GLY A 66 -7.64 3.25 1.56
C GLY A 66 -8.92 2.59 1.04
N GLY A 67 -9.99 3.35 0.84
CA GLY A 67 -11.22 2.83 0.23
C GLY A 67 -11.17 2.73 -1.29
N PHE A 68 -10.46 3.62 -1.95
CA PHE A 68 -10.39 3.68 -3.42
C PHE A 68 -9.48 2.61 -4.01
N ILE A 69 -8.36 2.32 -3.36
CA ILE A 69 -7.37 1.37 -3.87
C ILE A 69 -7.89 -0.07 -3.90
N PRO A 70 -8.49 -0.61 -2.81
CA PRO A 70 -9.11 -1.92 -2.85
C PRO A 70 -10.22 -2.01 -3.89
N ALA A 71 -11.04 -0.96 -4.02
CA ALA A 71 -12.11 -0.91 -5.02
C ALA A 71 -11.54 -0.98 -6.44
N ALA A 72 -10.43 -0.28 -6.72
CA ALA A 72 -9.76 -0.33 -8.01
C ALA A 72 -9.17 -1.73 -8.31
N PHE A 73 -8.54 -2.37 -7.32
CA PHE A 73 -7.97 -3.70 -7.50
C PHE A 73 -9.05 -4.78 -7.66
N LEU A 74 -10.14 -4.71 -6.88
CA LEU A 74 -11.24 -5.66 -7.00
C LEU A 74 -11.99 -5.48 -8.31
N SER A 75 -12.27 -4.25 -8.73
CA SER A 75 -12.95 -3.97 -10.00
C SER A 75 -12.12 -4.41 -11.20
N SER A 76 -10.80 -4.22 -11.16
CA SER A 76 -9.91 -4.69 -12.23
C SER A 76 -9.96 -6.20 -12.41
N GLY A 77 -10.08 -6.96 -11.32
CA GLY A 77 -10.26 -8.41 -11.35
C GLY A 77 -11.56 -8.84 -12.04
N ILE A 78 -12.68 -8.19 -11.70
CA ILE A 78 -13.99 -8.51 -12.27
C ILE A 78 -14.05 -8.12 -13.76
N LEU A 79 -13.56 -6.94 -14.11
CA LEU A 79 -13.51 -6.47 -15.50
C LEU A 79 -12.65 -7.38 -16.38
N ARG A 80 -11.54 -7.87 -15.86
CA ARG A 80 -10.67 -8.79 -16.54
C ARG A 80 -11.37 -10.08 -16.93
N ASP A 81 -12.12 -10.68 -16.02
CA ASP A 81 -12.82 -11.93 -16.29
C ASP A 81 -13.89 -11.79 -17.36
N ARG A 82 -14.59 -10.64 -17.36
CA ARG A 82 -15.54 -10.31 -18.42
C ARG A 82 -14.85 -10.12 -19.77
N SER A 83 -13.72 -9.39 -19.79
CA SER A 83 -12.99 -9.12 -21.04
C SER A 83 -12.39 -10.39 -21.67
N PHE A 84 -11.94 -11.34 -20.86
CA PHE A 84 -11.38 -12.61 -21.34
C PHE A 84 -12.41 -13.73 -21.46
N LYS A 85 -13.71 -13.47 -21.17
CA LYS A 85 -14.79 -14.49 -21.21
C LYS A 85 -14.46 -15.75 -20.39
N THR A 86 -13.71 -15.59 -19.31
CA THR A 86 -13.27 -16.69 -18.44
C THR A 86 -14.36 -17.11 -17.46
N GLU A 87 -15.44 -16.34 -17.34
CA GLU A 87 -16.58 -16.63 -16.47
C GLU A 87 -17.14 -18.03 -16.74
N GLU A 88 -17.36 -18.41 -18.00
CA GLU A 88 -17.90 -19.71 -18.39
C GLU A 88 -16.99 -20.89 -17.96
N LEU A 89 -15.67 -20.69 -17.98
CA LEU A 89 -14.70 -21.69 -17.55
C LEU A 89 -14.69 -21.92 -16.04
N PHE A 90 -14.99 -20.88 -15.26
CA PHE A 90 -15.07 -21.00 -13.81
C PHE A 90 -16.37 -21.67 -13.37
N PHE A 91 -17.48 -21.39 -14.03
CA PHE A 91 -18.78 -22.00 -13.74
C PHE A 91 -18.88 -23.48 -14.21
N SER A 92 -18.02 -23.92 -15.12
CA SER A 92 -17.94 -25.33 -15.53
C SER A 92 -17.19 -26.23 -14.55
N ARG A 93 -16.51 -25.66 -13.54
CA ARG A 93 -15.78 -26.42 -12.51
C ARG A 93 -16.57 -26.44 -11.19
N PRO A 94 -16.45 -27.50 -10.38
CA PRO A 94 -17.11 -27.59 -9.08
C PRO A 94 -16.41 -26.70 -8.03
N ILE A 95 -16.34 -25.39 -8.30
CA ILE A 95 -15.81 -24.38 -7.37
C ILE A 95 -17.01 -23.71 -6.73
N ARG A 96 -17.02 -23.62 -5.40
CA ARG A 96 -18.06 -22.86 -4.69
C ARG A 96 -17.87 -21.38 -4.99
N GLU A 97 -18.95 -20.71 -5.39
CA GLU A 97 -18.94 -19.27 -5.70
C GLU A 97 -18.35 -18.43 -4.55
N THR A 98 -18.68 -18.81 -3.31
CA THR A 98 -18.16 -18.17 -2.11
C THR A 98 -16.63 -18.27 -1.97
N GLU A 99 -16.03 -19.43 -2.30
CA GLU A 99 -14.58 -19.59 -2.26
C GLU A 99 -13.88 -18.76 -3.32
N PHE A 100 -14.52 -18.60 -4.47
CA PHE A 100 -14.00 -17.78 -5.56
C PHE A 100 -14.03 -16.29 -5.18
N VAL A 101 -15.16 -15.77 -4.71
CA VAL A 101 -15.32 -14.37 -4.32
C VAL A 101 -14.40 -14.02 -3.13
N LEU A 102 -14.39 -14.86 -2.09
CA LEU A 102 -13.54 -14.64 -0.93
C LEU A 102 -12.05 -14.73 -1.28
N GLY A 103 -11.66 -15.64 -2.16
CA GLY A 103 -10.28 -15.76 -2.60
C GLY A 103 -9.80 -14.51 -3.35
N ARG A 104 -10.64 -13.94 -4.21
CA ARG A 104 -10.34 -12.70 -4.90
C ARG A 104 -10.30 -11.50 -3.97
N PHE A 105 -11.28 -11.41 -3.07
CA PHE A 105 -11.32 -10.36 -2.06
C PHE A 105 -10.06 -10.38 -1.19
N ALA A 106 -9.68 -11.56 -0.68
CA ALA A 106 -8.48 -11.73 0.12
C ALA A 106 -7.20 -11.36 -0.67
N GLY A 107 -7.13 -11.76 -1.93
CA GLY A 107 -6.00 -11.40 -2.81
C GLY A 107 -5.89 -9.90 -3.05
N GLY A 108 -7.00 -9.23 -3.37
CA GLY A 108 -7.05 -7.78 -3.55
C GLY A 108 -6.74 -7.01 -2.25
N PHE A 109 -7.22 -7.52 -1.11
CA PHE A 109 -6.94 -6.94 0.19
C PHE A 109 -5.44 -7.02 0.54
N ILE A 110 -4.82 -8.18 0.35
CA ILE A 110 -3.37 -8.36 0.57
C ILE A 110 -2.57 -7.44 -0.37
N ALA A 111 -2.93 -7.36 -1.64
CA ALA A 111 -2.28 -6.45 -2.57
C ALA A 111 -2.40 -4.99 -2.13
N THR A 112 -3.56 -4.59 -1.62
CA THR A 112 -3.77 -3.25 -1.06
C THR A 112 -2.87 -3.00 0.15
N ALA A 113 -2.82 -3.93 1.10
CA ALA A 113 -1.97 -3.82 2.27
C ALA A 113 -0.49 -3.69 1.90
N LEU A 114 -0.02 -4.46 0.90
CA LEU A 114 1.33 -4.36 0.37
C LEU A 114 1.58 -3.02 -0.33
N CYS A 115 0.57 -2.47 -1.01
CA CYS A 115 0.66 -1.14 -1.61
C CYS A 115 0.84 -0.05 -0.55
N PHE A 116 0.08 -0.12 0.56
CA PHE A 116 0.21 0.79 1.69
C PHE A 116 1.54 0.64 2.44
N ALA A 117 2.19 -0.52 2.40
CA ALA A 117 3.52 -0.71 2.98
C ALA A 117 4.60 0.17 2.32
N SER A 118 4.31 0.78 1.15
CA SER A 118 5.18 1.80 0.54
C SER A 118 5.33 3.05 1.42
N VAL A 119 4.31 3.41 2.20
CA VAL A 119 4.31 4.61 3.06
C VAL A 119 5.38 4.51 4.16
N PRO A 120 5.37 3.52 5.05
CA PRO A 120 6.42 3.39 6.07
C PRO A 120 7.80 3.09 5.48
N LEU A 121 7.88 2.39 4.34
CA LEU A 121 9.13 2.16 3.63
C LEU A 121 9.75 3.47 3.14
N ALA A 122 8.96 4.31 2.49
CA ALA A 122 9.41 5.61 2.02
C ALA A 122 9.84 6.52 3.17
N PHE A 123 9.11 6.47 4.27
CA PHE A 123 9.42 7.22 5.47
C PHE A 123 10.74 6.78 6.11
N LEU A 124 10.96 5.46 6.24
CA LEU A 124 12.20 4.88 6.74
C LEU A 124 13.40 5.26 5.87
N ILE A 125 13.30 5.08 4.57
CA ILE A 125 14.38 5.38 3.63
C ILE A 125 14.62 6.89 3.58
N GLY A 126 13.55 7.69 3.50
CA GLY A 126 13.64 9.15 3.46
C GLY A 126 14.34 9.74 4.68
N SER A 127 14.03 9.25 5.88
CA SER A 127 14.64 9.74 7.12
C SER A 127 16.14 9.40 7.27
N GLN A 128 16.70 8.56 6.43
CA GLN A 128 18.12 8.18 6.45
C GLN A 128 18.94 8.88 5.37
N MET A 129 18.36 9.81 4.61
CA MET A 129 19.08 10.46 3.52
C MET A 129 20.15 11.43 4.04
N PRO A 130 21.37 11.41 3.44
CA PRO A 130 22.53 12.15 3.95
C PRO A 130 22.43 13.68 3.77
N TRP A 131 21.48 14.16 2.99
CA TRP A 131 21.25 15.61 2.77
C TRP A 131 20.23 16.22 3.73
N LEU A 132 19.59 15.42 4.59
CA LEU A 132 18.72 15.94 5.62
C LEU A 132 19.54 16.49 6.79
N ASP A 133 19.01 17.55 7.40
CA ASP A 133 19.58 18.13 8.60
C ASP A 133 19.46 17.14 9.77
N GLN A 134 20.60 16.68 10.27
CA GLN A 134 20.68 15.70 11.34
C GLN A 134 20.08 16.20 12.66
N GLU A 135 19.97 17.52 12.85
CA GLU A 135 19.36 18.12 14.04
C GLU A 135 17.84 17.92 14.05
N LEU A 136 17.23 17.78 12.88
CA LEU A 136 15.78 17.57 12.72
C LEU A 136 15.39 16.09 12.76
N ILE A 137 16.37 15.17 12.76
CA ILE A 137 16.15 13.73 12.76
C ILE A 137 16.38 13.19 14.17
N GLY A 138 15.34 12.69 14.78
CA GLY A 138 15.43 11.97 16.06
C GLY A 138 15.88 10.50 15.87
N PRO A 139 16.12 9.78 17.00
CA PRO A 139 16.51 8.38 16.94
C PRO A 139 15.41 7.55 16.25
N THR A 140 15.78 6.81 15.19
CA THR A 140 14.85 5.95 14.47
C THR A 140 14.56 4.69 15.30
N ASN A 141 13.32 4.50 15.68
CA ASN A 141 12.88 3.33 16.42
C ASN A 141 11.88 2.52 15.59
N LEU A 142 12.31 1.37 15.11
CA LEU A 142 11.51 0.45 14.31
C LEU A 142 10.23 -0.04 15.02
N SER A 143 10.20 -0.01 16.35
CA SER A 143 9.00 -0.41 17.09
C SER A 143 7.81 0.52 16.84
N TRP A 144 8.04 1.80 16.52
CA TRP A 144 6.97 2.73 16.19
C TRP A 144 6.21 2.32 14.92
N PHE A 145 6.93 1.81 13.94
CA PHE A 145 6.31 1.31 12.70
C PHE A 145 5.39 0.13 12.98
N ALA A 146 5.76 -0.77 13.88
CA ALA A 146 4.93 -1.90 14.27
C ALA A 146 3.68 -1.49 15.06
N TYR A 147 3.73 -0.35 15.77
CA TYR A 147 2.57 0.16 16.54
C TYR A 147 1.58 0.94 15.67
N ILE A 148 2.07 1.63 14.65
CA ILE A 148 1.26 2.56 13.86
C ILE A 148 0.68 1.86 12.63
N TYR A 149 1.33 0.79 12.16
CA TYR A 149 0.97 0.07 10.94
C TYR A 149 0.38 -1.30 11.24
#